data_f87780b974fd17ee6ca09a95db7dceea
#
_entry.id   f87780b974fd17ee6ca09a95db7dceea
#
_cell.length_a   1.000
_cell.length_b   1.000
_cell.length_c   1.000
_cell.angle_alpha   90.00
_cell.angle_beta   90.00
_cell.angle_gamma   90.00
#
_symmetry.space_group_name_H-M   'P 1'
#
loop_
_entity.id
_entity.type
_entity.pdbx_description
1 polymer ?
#
loop_
_entity_poly.entity_id
_entity_poly.type
_entity_poly.pdbx_seq_one_letter_code
_entity_poly.pdbx_strand_id
1 'polypeptide(L)'
;MRKRDTWLWVIYGFVLLFLYLISSTDLLIKERKNEIYPVSVILDDTTDESYQNFKKGVDRAAIELNADVSMITLYEDGDASQQIERMAREQQDGARALIVMPVEESALESALADKRVQIPLVLVNAELPRDKVSAVVSTDYDAMGQNLARQALNEHGNQIPYYLFYSSRKSAARRHFQDGVESVLRGGGCEIKKFERHGDGNIRKIVEELVYPKSAQAVIIALDAETLLETAQILADSSVYPEHVSGLYGRGTATPLLNYLDRGVISGLSVTDDFSTGYLSVRRAVEILSNQKTEEATVLESYYIRKEDLRSPEFEKMLYPIE
;
A
#
# COMPACT_ATOMS: atom_id res chain seq x y z
N MET A 1 66.37 -27.33 36.64
CA MET A 1 65.55 -26.68 35.61
C MET A 1 66.08 -25.28 35.39
N ARG A 2 66.46 -24.92 34.16
CA ARG A 2 67.00 -23.58 33.83
C ARG A 2 65.90 -22.54 34.07
N LYS A 3 66.20 -21.42 34.71
CA LYS A 3 65.24 -20.28 34.95
C LYS A 3 64.49 -19.88 33.67
N ARG A 4 65.06 -20.18 32.50
CA ARG A 4 64.45 -19.94 31.18
C ARG A 4 63.27 -20.84 30.88
N ASP A 5 63.31 -22.11 31.36
CA ASP A 5 62.24 -23.10 31.10
C ASP A 5 61.04 -22.81 32.01
N THR A 6 61.25 -22.31 33.26
CA THR A 6 60.20 -21.91 34.13
C THR A 6 59.43 -20.70 33.61
N TRP A 7 60.12 -19.76 32.95
CA TRP A 7 59.52 -18.59 32.39
C TRP A 7 58.64 -18.89 31.13
N LEU A 8 59.09 -19.89 30.34
CA LEU A 8 58.28 -20.38 29.22
C LEU A 8 56.97 -21.04 29.66
N TRP A 9 57.00 -21.80 30.75
CA TRP A 9 55.79 -22.41 31.31
C TRP A 9 54.81 -21.37 31.89
N VAL A 10 55.32 -20.31 32.45
CA VAL A 10 54.46 -19.18 32.95
C VAL A 10 53.82 -18.46 31.75
N ILE A 11 54.54 -18.17 30.71
CA ILE A 11 53.97 -17.56 29.49
C ILE A 11 52.92 -18.47 28.88
N TYR A 12 53.19 -19.78 28.76
CA TYR A 12 52.25 -20.75 28.22
C TYR A 12 50.95 -20.82 29.04
N GLY A 13 51.08 -20.82 30.38
CA GLY A 13 49.94 -20.75 31.27
C GLY A 13 49.09 -19.47 31.10
N PHE A 14 49.79 -18.35 30.90
CA PHE A 14 49.11 -17.05 30.66
C PHE A 14 48.39 -17.05 29.30
N VAL A 15 48.97 -17.61 28.27
CA VAL A 15 48.34 -17.73 26.95
C VAL A 15 47.12 -18.67 27.02
N LEU A 16 47.24 -19.80 27.72
CA LEU A 16 46.09 -20.71 27.91
C LEU A 16 44.97 -20.04 28.72
N LEU A 17 45.31 -19.32 29.78
CA LEU A 17 44.31 -18.58 30.59
C LEU A 17 43.66 -17.48 29.74
N PHE A 18 44.43 -16.76 28.92
CA PHE A 18 43.90 -15.73 28.03
C PHE A 18 43.00 -16.32 26.95
N LEU A 19 43.37 -17.43 26.31
CA LEU A 19 42.52 -18.16 25.36
C LEU A 19 41.29 -18.74 26.05
N TYR A 20 41.38 -19.23 27.27
CA TYR A 20 40.22 -19.66 28.03
C TYR A 20 39.28 -18.53 28.37
N LEU A 21 39.78 -17.38 28.80
CA LEU A 21 38.98 -16.17 29.06
C LEU A 21 38.32 -15.64 27.80
N ILE A 22 38.98 -15.65 26.66
CA ILE A 22 38.43 -15.26 25.36
C ILE A 22 37.36 -16.25 24.90
N SER A 23 37.58 -17.56 25.12
CA SER A 23 36.64 -18.61 24.76
C SER A 23 35.44 -18.73 25.72
N SER A 24 35.61 -18.37 27.01
CA SER A 24 34.54 -18.44 27.99
C SER A 24 33.78 -17.13 28.19
N THR A 25 34.29 -16.02 27.67
CA THR A 25 33.56 -14.77 27.59
C THR A 25 33.06 -14.60 26.16
N ASP A 26 31.76 -14.30 25.97
CA ASP A 26 31.10 -13.99 24.68
C ASP A 26 31.70 -12.77 23.92
N LEU A 27 33.00 -12.46 24.17
CA LEU A 27 33.67 -11.31 23.59
C LEU A 27 34.00 -11.49 22.09
N LEU A 28 34.18 -12.73 21.63
CA LEU A 28 34.51 -13.03 20.22
C LEU A 28 33.37 -13.60 19.41
N ILE A 29 32.45 -14.30 20.06
CA ILE A 29 31.22 -14.79 19.43
C ILE A 29 30.08 -14.11 20.18
N LYS A 30 29.76 -12.87 19.81
CA LYS A 30 28.47 -12.32 20.09
C LYS A 30 27.50 -13.20 19.29
N GLU A 31 26.95 -14.24 19.90
CA GLU A 31 25.76 -14.87 19.34
C GLU A 31 24.81 -13.71 19.05
N ARG A 32 24.58 -13.40 17.78
CA ARG A 32 23.44 -12.59 17.42
C ARG A 32 22.27 -13.39 17.95
N LYS A 33 21.74 -13.02 19.12
CA LYS A 33 20.41 -13.44 19.51
C LYS A 33 19.57 -13.11 18.28
N ASN A 34 19.09 -14.13 17.59
CA ASN A 34 18.10 -13.96 16.56
C ASN A 34 16.86 -13.43 17.27
N GLU A 35 16.84 -12.12 17.50
CA GLU A 35 15.69 -11.45 18.08
C GLU A 35 14.59 -11.54 17.04
N ILE A 36 13.48 -12.14 17.39
CA ILE A 36 12.29 -12.21 16.58
C ILE A 36 11.45 -10.97 16.91
N TYR A 37 10.97 -10.28 15.90
CA TYR A 37 10.19 -9.06 16.03
C TYR A 37 8.72 -9.36 15.76
N PRO A 38 7.86 -9.49 16.82
CA PRO A 38 6.43 -9.68 16.63
C PRO A 38 5.78 -8.39 16.11
N VAL A 39 5.18 -8.47 14.92
CA VAL A 39 4.53 -7.35 14.24
C VAL A 39 3.15 -7.78 13.77
N SER A 40 2.12 -6.98 14.01
CA SER A 40 0.79 -7.24 13.47
C SER A 40 0.44 -6.22 12.39
N VAL A 41 -0.06 -6.71 11.27
CA VAL A 41 -0.49 -5.92 10.10
C VAL A 41 -2.01 -5.93 10.07
N ILE A 42 -2.62 -4.74 10.08
CA ILE A 42 -4.08 -4.57 10.09
C ILE A 42 -4.46 -3.62 8.94
N LEU A 43 -5.11 -4.17 7.93
CA LEU A 43 -5.50 -3.44 6.72
C LEU A 43 -6.98 -3.12 6.73
N ASP A 44 -7.37 -2.08 5.99
CA ASP A 44 -8.76 -1.66 5.83
C ASP A 44 -9.55 -2.59 4.89
N ASP A 45 -8.87 -3.21 3.93
CA ASP A 45 -9.44 -4.10 2.93
C ASP A 45 -8.45 -5.20 2.57
N THR A 46 -8.92 -6.44 2.47
CA THR A 46 -8.12 -7.62 2.14
C THR A 46 -8.67 -8.40 0.95
N THR A 47 -9.70 -7.88 0.30
CA THR A 47 -10.42 -8.55 -0.79
C THR A 47 -9.77 -8.31 -2.16
N ASP A 48 -8.90 -7.32 -2.27
CA ASP A 48 -8.23 -6.91 -3.50
C ASP A 48 -6.92 -7.70 -3.74
N GLU A 49 -6.55 -7.90 -5.00
CA GLU A 49 -5.26 -8.49 -5.39
C GLU A 49 -4.06 -7.57 -5.09
N SER A 50 -4.25 -6.27 -4.94
CA SER A 50 -3.21 -5.37 -4.40
C SER A 50 -2.78 -5.81 -3.01
N TYR A 51 -3.72 -6.33 -2.22
CA TYR A 51 -3.42 -7.01 -0.96
C TYR A 51 -2.47 -8.19 -1.14
N GLN A 52 -2.62 -8.99 -2.19
CA GLN A 52 -1.75 -10.15 -2.42
C GLN A 52 -0.31 -9.71 -2.70
N ASN A 53 -0.10 -8.66 -3.49
CA ASN A 53 1.22 -8.13 -3.76
C ASN A 53 1.83 -7.47 -2.52
N PHE A 54 1.05 -6.72 -1.76
CA PHE A 54 1.46 -6.18 -0.46
C PHE A 54 1.87 -7.32 0.50
N LYS A 55 1.05 -8.37 0.60
CA LYS A 55 1.34 -9.54 1.43
C LYS A 55 2.65 -10.22 1.04
N LYS A 56 2.93 -10.43 -0.26
CA LYS A 56 4.21 -10.97 -0.71
C LYS A 56 5.39 -10.13 -0.24
N GLY A 57 5.27 -8.80 -0.29
CA GLY A 57 6.28 -7.88 0.25
C GLY A 57 6.47 -8.04 1.76
N VAL A 58 5.37 -8.16 2.51
CA VAL A 58 5.40 -8.42 3.96
C VAL A 58 6.08 -9.76 4.25
N ASP A 59 5.69 -10.85 3.59
CA ASP A 59 6.23 -12.18 3.77
C ASP A 59 7.75 -12.20 3.47
N ARG A 60 8.17 -11.53 2.40
CA ARG A 60 9.59 -11.40 2.05
C ARG A 60 10.39 -10.66 3.11
N ALA A 61 9.89 -9.54 3.59
CA ALA A 61 10.54 -8.77 4.66
C ALA A 61 10.57 -9.53 5.98
N ALA A 62 9.50 -10.29 6.32
CA ALA A 62 9.43 -11.11 7.51
C ALA A 62 10.58 -12.13 7.56
N ILE A 63 10.84 -12.81 6.44
CA ILE A 63 11.93 -13.79 6.32
C ILE A 63 13.29 -13.09 6.42
N GLU A 64 13.52 -12.02 5.68
CA GLU A 64 14.82 -11.35 5.60
C GLU A 64 15.19 -10.61 6.89
N LEU A 65 14.20 -10.08 7.61
CA LEU A 65 14.40 -9.24 8.78
C LEU A 65 14.11 -9.97 10.10
N ASN A 66 13.82 -11.26 10.03
CA ASN A 66 13.50 -12.10 11.21
C ASN A 66 12.30 -11.55 12.02
N ALA A 67 11.26 -11.10 11.31
CA ALA A 67 10.01 -10.66 11.90
C ALA A 67 8.98 -11.80 11.94
N ASP A 68 8.23 -11.89 13.03
CA ASP A 68 7.03 -12.73 13.13
C ASP A 68 5.82 -11.87 12.84
N VAL A 69 5.26 -12.02 11.65
CA VAL A 69 4.22 -11.12 11.15
C VAL A 69 2.87 -11.81 11.12
N SER A 70 1.91 -11.25 11.88
CA SER A 70 0.51 -11.65 11.86
C SER A 70 -0.29 -10.71 10.96
N MET A 71 -1.00 -11.28 9.96
CA MET A 71 -1.92 -10.53 9.09
C MET A 71 -3.34 -10.61 9.64
N ILE A 72 -3.93 -9.48 9.98
CA ILE A 72 -5.24 -9.39 10.61
C ILE A 72 -6.25 -8.80 9.62
N THR A 73 -7.34 -9.52 9.39
CA THR A 73 -8.46 -9.08 8.55
C THR A 73 -9.61 -8.56 9.41
N LEU A 74 -10.35 -7.60 8.89
CA LEU A 74 -11.61 -7.14 9.47
C LEU A 74 -12.74 -8.06 9.01
N TYR A 75 -13.77 -8.24 9.86
CA TYR A 75 -14.97 -9.00 9.48
C TYR A 75 -15.91 -8.17 8.61
N GLU A 76 -15.99 -6.89 8.90
CA GLU A 76 -16.78 -5.94 8.15
C GLU A 76 -15.83 -4.91 7.53
N ASP A 77 -15.86 -4.83 6.21
CA ASP A 77 -15.07 -3.85 5.48
C ASP A 77 -15.46 -2.42 5.88
N GLY A 78 -14.46 -1.61 6.19
CA GLY A 78 -14.70 -0.23 6.55
C GLY A 78 -15.17 0.02 7.98
N ASP A 79 -15.14 -0.97 8.89
CA ASP A 79 -15.45 -0.77 10.31
C ASP A 79 -14.23 -0.27 11.10
N ALA A 80 -14.17 1.06 11.30
CA ALA A 80 -13.11 1.70 12.06
C ALA A 80 -13.09 1.28 13.53
N SER A 81 -14.25 1.01 14.15
CA SER A 81 -14.33 0.57 15.55
C SER A 81 -13.72 -0.80 15.72
N GLN A 82 -14.05 -1.73 14.82
CA GLN A 82 -13.47 -3.07 14.81
C GLN A 82 -11.95 -3.02 14.59
N GLN A 83 -11.47 -2.13 13.70
CA GLN A 83 -10.04 -1.96 13.48
C GLN A 83 -9.33 -1.55 14.76
N ILE A 84 -9.84 -0.57 15.49
CA ILE A 84 -9.26 -0.09 16.75
C ILE A 84 -9.28 -1.19 17.84
N GLU A 85 -10.35 -1.97 17.92
CA GLU A 85 -10.42 -3.12 18.85
C GLU A 85 -9.37 -4.18 18.51
N ARG A 86 -9.18 -4.49 17.23
CA ARG A 86 -8.12 -5.41 16.78
C ARG A 86 -6.74 -4.91 17.14
N MET A 87 -6.44 -3.63 16.89
CA MET A 87 -5.16 -3.02 17.26
C MET A 87 -4.86 -3.16 18.75
N ALA A 88 -5.85 -2.85 19.61
CA ALA A 88 -5.71 -2.96 21.05
C ALA A 88 -5.50 -4.42 21.49
N ARG A 89 -6.17 -5.37 20.84
CA ARG A 89 -6.02 -6.80 21.13
C ARG A 89 -4.66 -7.33 20.70
N GLU A 90 -4.19 -7.02 19.52
CA GLU A 90 -2.87 -7.45 19.04
C GLU A 90 -1.75 -6.97 19.96
N GLN A 91 -1.84 -5.73 20.45
CA GLN A 91 -0.91 -5.24 21.48
C GLN A 91 -0.95 -6.08 22.75
N GLN A 92 -2.13 -6.52 23.24
CA GLN A 92 -2.28 -7.36 24.41
C GLN A 92 -1.77 -8.78 24.17
N ASP A 93 -1.93 -9.30 22.96
CA ASP A 93 -1.49 -10.62 22.53
C ASP A 93 0.02 -10.69 22.25
N GLY A 94 0.74 -9.55 22.37
CA GLY A 94 2.20 -9.52 22.37
C GLY A 94 2.85 -8.91 21.13
N ALA A 95 2.10 -8.31 20.23
CA ALA A 95 2.67 -7.51 19.15
C ALA A 95 3.51 -6.36 19.73
N ARG A 96 4.70 -6.14 19.16
CA ARG A 96 5.62 -5.08 19.59
C ARG A 96 5.56 -3.85 18.68
N ALA A 97 5.01 -4.00 17.48
CA ALA A 97 4.68 -2.91 16.56
C ALA A 97 3.43 -3.25 15.75
N LEU A 98 2.71 -2.24 15.30
CA LEU A 98 1.59 -2.37 14.39
C LEU A 98 1.91 -1.70 13.06
N ILE A 99 1.49 -2.34 11.98
CA ILE A 99 1.45 -1.77 10.63
C ILE A 99 -0.03 -1.62 10.28
N VAL A 100 -0.49 -0.40 10.02
CA VAL A 100 -1.92 -0.12 9.88
C VAL A 100 -2.20 0.71 8.64
N MET A 101 -3.12 0.23 7.81
CA MET A 101 -3.82 1.03 6.82
C MET A 101 -5.17 1.41 7.42
N PRO A 102 -5.35 2.65 7.89
CA PRO A 102 -6.53 3.00 8.66
C PRO A 102 -7.79 3.09 7.78
N VAL A 103 -8.87 2.54 8.29
CA VAL A 103 -10.21 2.72 7.72
C VAL A 103 -10.62 4.19 7.76
N GLU A 104 -10.37 4.84 8.91
CA GLU A 104 -10.67 6.25 9.14
C GLU A 104 -9.58 6.87 10.03
N GLU A 105 -8.85 7.87 9.53
CA GLU A 105 -7.75 8.51 10.24
C GLU A 105 -8.21 9.18 11.54
N SER A 106 -9.38 9.82 11.54
CA SER A 106 -9.93 10.50 12.72
C SER A 106 -10.25 9.54 13.87
N ALA A 107 -10.74 8.34 13.57
CA ALA A 107 -10.99 7.30 14.56
C ALA A 107 -9.67 6.77 15.15
N LEU A 108 -8.67 6.55 14.29
CA LEU A 108 -7.34 6.14 14.73
C LEU A 108 -6.67 7.22 15.60
N GLU A 109 -6.74 8.49 15.18
CA GLU A 109 -6.21 9.62 15.94
C GLU A 109 -6.81 9.71 17.34
N SER A 110 -8.12 9.53 17.45
CA SER A 110 -8.84 9.52 18.74
C SER A 110 -8.39 8.35 19.62
N ALA A 111 -8.24 7.14 19.05
CA ALA A 111 -7.78 5.97 19.79
C ALA A 111 -6.33 6.11 20.31
N LEU A 112 -5.45 6.78 19.55
CA LEU A 112 -4.10 7.10 19.99
C LEU A 112 -4.10 8.14 21.11
N ALA A 113 -4.94 9.17 21.02
CA ALA A 113 -5.10 10.19 22.07
C ALA A 113 -5.60 9.56 23.39
N ASP A 114 -6.53 8.60 23.30
CA ASP A 114 -7.06 7.83 24.44
C ASP A 114 -6.10 6.77 24.96
N LYS A 115 -4.90 6.65 24.38
CA LYS A 115 -3.88 5.65 24.73
C LYS A 115 -4.37 4.19 24.65
N ARG A 116 -5.30 3.91 23.76
CA ARG A 116 -5.77 2.54 23.50
C ARG A 116 -4.69 1.70 22.80
N VAL A 117 -3.81 2.34 22.04
CA VAL A 117 -2.63 1.77 21.41
C VAL A 117 -1.41 2.59 21.84
N GLN A 118 -0.36 1.90 22.33
CA GLN A 118 0.84 2.54 22.91
C GLN A 118 2.15 2.00 22.32
N ILE A 119 2.08 0.93 21.53
CA ILE A 119 3.25 0.38 20.83
C ILE A 119 3.52 1.15 19.53
N PRO A 120 4.74 1.07 18.98
CA PRO A 120 5.10 1.71 17.72
C PRO A 120 4.12 1.42 16.61
N LEU A 121 3.80 2.45 15.85
CA LEU A 121 2.84 2.42 14.76
C LEU A 121 3.49 2.84 13.45
N VAL A 122 3.44 1.98 12.44
CA VAL A 122 3.77 2.28 11.04
C VAL A 122 2.47 2.44 10.27
N LEU A 123 2.24 3.61 9.70
CA LEU A 123 1.08 3.86 8.84
C LEU A 123 1.37 3.49 7.39
N VAL A 124 0.35 2.96 6.73
CA VAL A 124 0.37 2.65 5.30
C VAL A 124 -0.70 3.49 4.61
N ASN A 125 -0.30 4.24 3.58
CA ASN A 125 -1.19 5.02 2.73
C ASN A 125 -2.15 5.97 3.48
N ALA A 126 -1.68 6.53 4.59
CA ALA A 126 -2.47 7.41 5.46
C ALA A 126 -1.62 8.52 6.05
N GLU A 127 -2.29 9.55 6.56
CA GLU A 127 -1.67 10.72 7.14
C GLU A 127 -2.19 10.95 8.57
N LEU A 128 -1.27 11.03 9.52
CA LEU A 128 -1.52 11.49 10.88
C LEU A 128 -0.40 12.42 11.33
N PRO A 129 -0.63 13.24 12.39
CA PRO A 129 0.43 14.03 12.99
C PRO A 129 1.65 13.18 13.37
N ARG A 130 2.84 13.65 13.03
CA ARG A 130 4.10 12.89 13.16
C ARG A 130 4.44 12.47 14.59
N ASP A 131 3.99 13.24 15.56
CA ASP A 131 4.17 12.95 16.98
C ASP A 131 3.37 11.73 17.47
N LYS A 132 2.42 11.24 16.66
CA LYS A 132 1.53 10.11 16.98
C LYS A 132 1.91 8.80 16.30
N VAL A 133 2.81 8.84 15.34
CA VAL A 133 3.21 7.69 14.54
C VAL A 133 4.72 7.55 14.47
N SER A 134 5.20 6.32 14.34
CA SER A 134 6.64 6.03 14.34
C SER A 134 7.23 6.10 12.94
N ALA A 135 6.47 5.74 11.91
CA ALA A 135 6.84 5.88 10.50
C ALA A 135 5.59 5.84 9.61
N VAL A 136 5.76 6.35 8.40
CA VAL A 136 4.74 6.31 7.34
C VAL A 136 5.36 5.74 6.07
N VAL A 137 4.67 4.80 5.42
CA VAL A 137 4.97 4.32 4.07
C VAL A 137 3.76 4.59 3.19
N SER A 138 3.90 5.44 2.20
CA SER A 138 2.78 5.93 1.40
C SER A 138 3.19 6.19 -0.05
N THR A 139 2.21 6.29 -0.93
CA THR A 139 2.35 6.83 -2.29
C THR A 139 1.82 8.25 -2.33
N ASP A 140 2.37 9.10 -3.20
CA ASP A 140 1.81 10.42 -3.49
C ASP A 140 0.54 10.28 -4.36
N TYR A 141 -0.60 10.10 -3.69
CA TYR A 141 -1.88 9.90 -4.36
C TYR A 141 -2.40 11.15 -5.07
N ASP A 142 -2.04 12.35 -4.62
CA ASP A 142 -2.40 13.58 -5.32
C ASP A 142 -1.67 13.67 -6.67
N ALA A 143 -0.34 13.49 -6.68
CA ALA A 143 0.44 13.43 -7.91
C ALA A 143 -0.01 12.29 -8.84
N MET A 144 -0.38 11.13 -8.27
CA MET A 144 -0.92 9.99 -8.99
C MET A 144 -2.22 10.35 -9.72
N GLY A 145 -3.16 10.99 -9.02
CA GLY A 145 -4.43 11.45 -9.60
C GLY A 145 -4.23 12.52 -10.66
N GLN A 146 -3.34 13.47 -10.41
CA GLN A 146 -2.98 14.50 -11.38
C GLN A 146 -2.39 13.89 -12.67
N ASN A 147 -1.51 12.89 -12.54
CA ASN A 147 -0.91 12.24 -13.70
C ASN A 147 -1.97 11.53 -14.55
N LEU A 148 -2.83 10.71 -13.93
CA LEU A 148 -3.93 10.03 -14.62
C LEU A 148 -4.81 11.02 -15.40
N ALA A 149 -5.24 12.08 -14.73
CA ALA A 149 -6.11 13.08 -15.35
C ALA A 149 -5.43 13.84 -16.49
N ARG A 150 -4.12 14.16 -16.37
CA ARG A 150 -3.35 14.75 -17.48
C ARG A 150 -3.29 13.83 -18.68
N GLN A 151 -3.09 12.52 -18.48
CA GLN A 151 -3.07 11.56 -19.59
C GLN A 151 -4.43 11.49 -20.28
N ALA A 152 -5.53 11.38 -19.51
CA ALA A 152 -6.88 11.39 -20.07
C ALA A 152 -7.20 12.70 -20.79
N LEU A 153 -6.82 13.85 -20.23
CA LEU A 153 -7.04 15.18 -20.83
C LEU A 153 -6.22 15.36 -22.12
N ASN A 154 -4.98 14.90 -22.16
CA ASN A 154 -4.14 14.95 -23.34
C ASN A 154 -4.70 14.10 -24.48
N GLU A 155 -5.35 12.98 -24.17
CA GLU A 155 -5.90 12.06 -25.17
C GLU A 155 -7.26 12.52 -25.70
N HIS A 156 -8.13 13.06 -24.84
CA HIS A 156 -9.53 13.36 -25.19
C HIS A 156 -9.88 14.85 -25.25
N GLY A 157 -9.01 15.72 -24.72
CA GLY A 157 -9.28 17.15 -24.64
C GLY A 157 -10.38 17.49 -23.61
N ASN A 158 -10.87 18.73 -23.67
CA ASN A 158 -11.83 19.25 -22.68
C ASN A 158 -13.24 19.51 -23.28
N GLN A 159 -13.49 19.07 -24.50
CA GLN A 159 -14.77 19.32 -25.19
C GLN A 159 -15.83 18.25 -24.88
N ILE A 160 -15.43 17.14 -24.25
CA ILE A 160 -16.32 16.05 -23.85
C ILE A 160 -16.39 15.97 -22.32
N PRO A 161 -17.54 15.55 -21.75
CA PRO A 161 -17.70 15.49 -20.29
C PRO A 161 -16.88 14.35 -19.68
N TYR A 162 -16.38 14.60 -18.47
CA TYR A 162 -15.70 13.64 -17.62
C TYR A 162 -16.64 13.18 -16.50
N TYR A 163 -16.86 11.87 -16.42
CA TYR A 163 -17.67 11.23 -15.39
C TYR A 163 -16.74 10.61 -14.35
N LEU A 164 -16.79 11.12 -13.10
CA LEU A 164 -16.03 10.58 -12.00
C LEU A 164 -16.91 9.63 -11.22
N PHE A 165 -16.55 8.35 -11.19
CA PHE A 165 -17.23 7.32 -10.42
C PHE A 165 -16.40 6.97 -9.19
N TYR A 166 -17.03 6.90 -8.00
CA TYR A 166 -16.33 6.68 -6.74
C TYR A 166 -17.21 5.95 -5.72
N SER A 167 -16.58 5.25 -4.78
CA SER A 167 -17.27 4.65 -3.62
C SER A 167 -17.25 5.61 -2.42
N SER A 168 -18.17 5.40 -1.48
CA SER A 168 -18.35 6.24 -0.26
C SER A 168 -17.22 6.09 0.77
N ARG A 169 -16.28 5.14 0.59
CA ARG A 169 -15.19 4.92 1.55
C ARG A 169 -14.28 6.13 1.68
N LYS A 170 -13.96 6.52 2.92
CA LYS A 170 -13.25 7.75 3.26
C LYS A 170 -11.83 7.45 3.76
N SER A 171 -10.87 7.21 2.86
CA SER A 171 -9.45 7.21 3.24
C SER A 171 -8.73 8.43 2.70
N ALA A 172 -7.63 8.86 3.34
CA ALA A 172 -6.79 9.96 2.86
C ALA A 172 -6.30 9.71 1.44
N ALA A 173 -5.80 8.50 1.17
CA ALA A 173 -5.32 8.09 -0.15
C ALA A 173 -6.38 8.30 -1.25
N ARG A 174 -7.65 8.01 -0.96
CA ARG A 174 -8.75 8.23 -1.93
C ARG A 174 -9.06 9.70 -2.13
N ARG A 175 -9.10 10.47 -1.03
CA ARG A 175 -9.34 11.93 -1.12
C ARG A 175 -8.26 12.60 -1.94
N HIS A 176 -6.98 12.34 -1.64
CA HIS A 176 -5.85 12.92 -2.38
C HIS A 176 -5.85 12.53 -3.85
N PHE A 177 -6.13 11.27 -4.18
CA PHE A 177 -6.25 10.84 -5.57
C PHE A 177 -7.39 11.57 -6.31
N GLN A 178 -8.56 11.68 -5.68
CA GLN A 178 -9.69 12.42 -6.22
C GLN A 178 -9.37 13.90 -6.41
N ASP A 179 -8.77 14.54 -5.40
CA ASP A 179 -8.40 15.96 -5.45
C ASP A 179 -7.39 16.22 -6.57
N GLY A 180 -6.41 15.34 -6.75
CA GLY A 180 -5.46 15.39 -7.85
C GLY A 180 -6.15 15.31 -9.21
N VAL A 181 -7.06 14.35 -9.39
CA VAL A 181 -7.85 14.22 -10.65
C VAL A 181 -8.68 15.47 -10.89
N GLU A 182 -9.44 15.92 -9.89
CA GLU A 182 -10.33 17.08 -10.04
C GLU A 182 -9.56 18.38 -10.31
N SER A 183 -8.39 18.56 -9.69
CA SER A 183 -7.55 19.75 -9.87
C SER A 183 -7.14 19.95 -11.33
N VAL A 184 -6.70 18.86 -11.97
CA VAL A 184 -6.28 18.87 -13.39
C VAL A 184 -7.47 19.11 -14.32
N LEU A 185 -8.57 18.38 -14.13
CA LEU A 185 -9.74 18.50 -14.99
C LEU A 185 -10.39 19.89 -14.90
N ARG A 186 -10.49 20.45 -13.68
CA ARG A 186 -10.98 21.83 -13.49
C ARG A 186 -10.03 22.85 -14.10
N GLY A 187 -8.71 22.68 -13.90
CA GLY A 187 -7.70 23.54 -14.53
C GLY A 187 -7.75 23.49 -16.06
N GLY A 188 -8.11 22.34 -16.64
CA GLY A 188 -8.32 22.15 -18.08
C GLY A 188 -9.67 22.68 -18.60
N GLY A 189 -10.56 23.16 -17.74
CA GLY A 189 -11.89 23.65 -18.13
C GLY A 189 -12.88 22.55 -18.53
N CYS A 190 -12.70 21.33 -18.04
CA CYS A 190 -13.56 20.19 -18.35
C CYS A 190 -14.91 20.27 -17.65
N GLU A 191 -15.96 19.78 -18.29
CA GLU A 191 -17.24 19.48 -17.64
C GLU A 191 -17.08 18.20 -16.80
N ILE A 192 -17.23 18.31 -15.47
CA ILE A 192 -17.07 17.20 -14.54
C ILE A 192 -18.43 16.81 -13.94
N LYS A 193 -18.78 15.53 -14.02
CA LYS A 193 -19.97 14.94 -13.37
C LYS A 193 -19.53 13.85 -12.41
N LYS A 194 -20.01 13.92 -11.14
CA LYS A 194 -19.61 12.99 -10.09
C LYS A 194 -20.77 12.10 -9.68
N PHE A 195 -20.50 10.80 -9.59
CA PHE A 195 -21.49 9.80 -9.21
C PHE A 195 -20.91 8.83 -8.19
N GLU A 196 -21.61 8.73 -7.08
CA GLU A 196 -21.28 7.80 -6.02
C GLU A 196 -21.83 6.40 -6.32
N ARG A 197 -21.01 5.38 -6.10
CA ARG A 197 -21.41 3.99 -6.16
C ARG A 197 -22.16 3.64 -4.87
N HIS A 198 -23.42 3.25 -5.00
CA HIS A 198 -24.27 2.80 -3.90
C HIS A 198 -24.71 1.36 -4.14
N GLY A 199 -24.20 0.42 -3.38
CA GLY A 199 -24.58 -0.99 -3.48
C GLY A 199 -24.38 -1.57 -4.90
N ASP A 200 -25.06 -2.67 -5.17
CA ASP A 200 -24.93 -3.34 -6.46
C ASP A 200 -25.83 -2.71 -7.53
N GLY A 201 -25.23 -2.31 -8.63
CA GLY A 201 -25.93 -2.03 -9.87
C GLY A 201 -26.28 -0.58 -10.18
N ASN A 202 -25.99 0.41 -9.31
CA ASN A 202 -26.27 1.80 -9.67
C ASN A 202 -25.34 2.35 -10.75
N ILE A 203 -24.09 1.84 -10.87
CA ILE A 203 -23.15 2.22 -11.94
C ILE A 203 -23.73 1.84 -13.30
N ARG A 204 -24.27 0.63 -13.45
CA ARG A 204 -24.96 0.21 -14.68
C ARG A 204 -26.08 1.17 -15.05
N LYS A 205 -26.92 1.53 -14.09
CA LYS A 205 -28.01 2.50 -14.29
C LYS A 205 -27.49 3.86 -14.73
N ILE A 206 -26.40 4.35 -14.14
CA ILE A 206 -25.78 5.63 -14.52
C ILE A 206 -25.27 5.55 -15.96
N VAL A 207 -24.59 4.48 -16.35
CA VAL A 207 -24.13 4.27 -17.72
C VAL A 207 -25.31 4.23 -18.70
N GLU A 208 -26.36 3.48 -18.39
CA GLU A 208 -27.54 3.32 -19.24
C GLU A 208 -28.39 4.58 -19.37
N GLU A 209 -28.57 5.35 -18.30
CA GLU A 209 -29.46 6.50 -18.30
C GLU A 209 -28.78 7.82 -18.63
N LEU A 210 -27.50 7.98 -18.28
CA LEU A 210 -26.80 9.26 -18.35
C LEU A 210 -25.69 9.29 -19.38
N VAL A 211 -24.97 8.20 -19.59
CA VAL A 211 -23.87 8.12 -20.55
C VAL A 211 -24.38 7.70 -21.91
N TYR A 212 -25.08 6.58 -22.00
CA TYR A 212 -25.56 5.98 -23.26
C TYR A 212 -26.54 6.87 -24.06
N PRO A 213 -27.58 7.52 -23.46
CA PRO A 213 -28.58 8.24 -24.24
C PRO A 213 -28.07 9.55 -24.85
N LYS A 214 -26.93 10.02 -24.42
CA LYS A 214 -26.33 11.23 -24.97
C LYS A 214 -25.48 10.81 -26.18
N SER A 215 -25.78 11.35 -27.34
CA SER A 215 -25.01 11.14 -28.55
C SER A 215 -23.57 11.71 -28.49
N ALA A 216 -23.18 12.32 -27.37
CA ALA A 216 -21.86 12.83 -27.07
C ALA A 216 -21.01 11.75 -26.39
N GLN A 217 -19.79 11.61 -26.87
CA GLN A 217 -18.78 10.77 -26.20
C GLN A 217 -18.47 11.29 -24.79
N ALA A 218 -18.10 10.39 -23.90
CA ALA A 218 -17.73 10.71 -22.52
C ALA A 218 -16.43 10.00 -22.11
N VAL A 219 -15.68 10.60 -21.22
CA VAL A 219 -14.56 9.93 -20.52
C VAL A 219 -15.02 9.55 -19.13
N ILE A 220 -14.75 8.30 -18.72
CA ILE A 220 -15.03 7.83 -17.36
C ILE A 220 -13.72 7.68 -16.62
N ILE A 221 -13.64 8.25 -15.42
CA ILE A 221 -12.54 8.02 -14.47
C ILE A 221 -13.13 7.42 -13.20
N ALA A 222 -12.76 6.18 -12.91
CA ALA A 222 -13.12 5.51 -11.67
C ALA A 222 -12.04 5.75 -10.61
N LEU A 223 -12.43 6.30 -9.46
CA LEU A 223 -11.51 6.78 -8.43
C LEU A 223 -11.05 5.66 -7.45
N ASP A 224 -11.63 4.47 -7.58
CA ASP A 224 -11.25 3.28 -6.81
C ASP A 224 -11.35 2.00 -7.66
N ALA A 225 -10.64 0.95 -7.24
CA ALA A 225 -10.49 -0.29 -7.99
C ALA A 225 -11.81 -1.05 -8.16
N GLU A 226 -12.66 -1.08 -7.14
CA GLU A 226 -13.97 -1.77 -7.21
C GLU A 226 -14.89 -1.12 -8.24
N THR A 227 -14.99 0.20 -8.17
CA THR A 227 -15.82 0.98 -9.11
C THR A 227 -15.28 0.86 -10.54
N LEU A 228 -13.94 0.83 -10.69
CA LEU A 228 -13.30 0.61 -11.98
C LEU A 228 -13.64 -0.78 -12.54
N LEU A 229 -13.54 -1.82 -11.71
CA LEU A 229 -13.84 -3.19 -12.12
C LEU A 229 -15.30 -3.35 -12.56
N GLU A 230 -16.24 -2.85 -11.76
CA GLU A 230 -17.66 -2.87 -12.09
C GLU A 230 -17.95 -2.13 -13.41
N THR A 231 -17.35 -0.95 -13.58
CA THR A 231 -17.50 -0.17 -14.82
C THR A 231 -16.92 -0.91 -16.03
N ALA A 232 -15.73 -1.50 -15.88
CA ALA A 232 -15.10 -2.27 -16.96
C ALA A 232 -15.92 -3.51 -17.36
N GLN A 233 -16.52 -4.20 -16.38
CA GLN A 233 -17.44 -5.32 -16.64
C GLN A 233 -18.66 -4.86 -17.43
N ILE A 234 -19.30 -3.78 -17.02
CA ILE A 234 -20.48 -3.22 -17.69
C ILE A 234 -20.15 -2.87 -19.14
N LEU A 235 -19.03 -2.20 -19.38
CA LEU A 235 -18.61 -1.82 -20.72
C LEU A 235 -18.23 -3.04 -21.59
N ALA A 236 -17.62 -4.06 -20.99
CA ALA A 236 -17.23 -5.28 -21.69
C ALA A 236 -18.43 -6.17 -22.06
N ASP A 237 -19.51 -6.12 -21.30
CA ASP A 237 -20.74 -6.90 -21.52
C ASP A 237 -21.60 -6.35 -22.66
N SER A 238 -21.32 -5.16 -23.15
CA SER A 238 -22.11 -4.48 -24.19
C SER A 238 -21.24 -4.10 -25.38
N SER A 239 -21.71 -4.36 -26.60
CA SER A 239 -21.09 -3.88 -27.83
C SER A 239 -21.42 -2.42 -28.12
N VAL A 240 -22.42 -1.85 -27.47
CA VAL A 240 -22.95 -0.50 -27.74
C VAL A 240 -22.33 0.55 -26.83
N TYR A 241 -22.14 0.26 -25.55
CA TYR A 241 -21.61 1.25 -24.60
C TYR A 241 -20.22 1.78 -24.98
N PRO A 242 -19.28 0.95 -25.49
CA PRO A 242 -17.97 1.44 -25.94
C PRO A 242 -18.03 2.53 -27.02
N GLU A 243 -19.11 2.60 -27.81
CA GLU A 243 -19.28 3.63 -28.82
C GLU A 243 -19.54 5.01 -28.21
N HIS A 244 -20.01 5.08 -26.97
CA HIS A 244 -20.34 6.31 -26.24
C HIS A 244 -19.30 6.66 -25.16
N VAL A 245 -18.34 5.77 -24.89
CA VAL A 245 -17.26 5.98 -23.92
C VAL A 245 -15.94 6.06 -24.66
N SER A 246 -15.37 7.26 -24.72
CA SER A 246 -14.09 7.51 -25.43
C SER A 246 -12.90 6.90 -24.67
N GLY A 247 -12.99 6.78 -23.36
CA GLY A 247 -11.96 6.18 -22.54
C GLY A 247 -12.45 5.86 -21.13
N LEU A 248 -11.94 4.77 -20.58
CA LEU A 248 -12.11 4.36 -19.18
C LEU A 248 -10.74 4.37 -18.50
N TYR A 249 -10.62 5.14 -17.43
CA TYR A 249 -9.40 5.32 -16.65
C TYR A 249 -9.67 5.04 -15.17
N GLY A 250 -8.62 4.69 -14.44
CA GLY A 250 -8.72 4.53 -13.00
C GLY A 250 -7.42 4.07 -12.37
N ARG A 251 -7.52 3.48 -11.18
CA ARG A 251 -6.37 2.97 -10.45
C ARG A 251 -6.58 1.55 -9.97
N GLY A 252 -5.48 0.80 -9.83
CA GLY A 252 -5.45 -0.54 -9.25
C GLY A 252 -4.48 -1.47 -9.97
N THR A 253 -4.06 -2.51 -9.25
CA THR A 253 -3.07 -3.52 -9.70
C THR A 253 -3.68 -4.91 -9.83
N ALA A 254 -4.98 -5.06 -9.52
CA ALA A 254 -5.66 -6.35 -9.56
C ALA A 254 -5.65 -6.99 -10.95
N THR A 255 -5.37 -8.29 -11.03
CA THR A 255 -5.32 -9.06 -12.30
C THR A 255 -6.55 -8.86 -13.20
N PRO A 256 -7.80 -8.80 -12.69
CA PRO A 256 -8.95 -8.49 -13.53
C PRO A 256 -8.85 -7.12 -14.22
N LEU A 257 -8.34 -6.09 -13.53
CA LEU A 257 -8.14 -4.76 -14.12
C LEU A 257 -7.06 -4.79 -15.21
N LEU A 258 -5.94 -5.47 -14.95
CA LEU A 258 -4.87 -5.66 -15.94
C LEU A 258 -5.37 -6.43 -17.18
N ASN A 259 -6.26 -7.40 -17.00
CA ASN A 259 -6.90 -8.13 -18.10
C ASN A 259 -7.82 -7.21 -18.94
N TYR A 260 -8.58 -6.30 -18.30
CA TYR A 260 -9.38 -5.32 -19.03
C TYR A 260 -8.51 -4.25 -19.73
N LEU A 261 -7.35 -3.91 -19.15
CA LEU A 261 -6.36 -3.06 -19.82
C LEU A 261 -5.78 -3.77 -21.06
N ASP A 262 -5.40 -5.05 -20.96
CA ASP A 262 -4.89 -5.83 -22.12
C ASP A 262 -5.93 -6.00 -23.22
N ARG A 263 -7.21 -6.14 -22.86
CA ARG A 263 -8.32 -6.18 -23.80
C ARG A 263 -8.70 -4.83 -24.41
N GLY A 264 -8.15 -3.72 -23.88
CA GLY A 264 -8.45 -2.36 -24.33
C GLY A 264 -9.81 -1.83 -23.87
N VAL A 265 -10.44 -2.45 -22.86
CA VAL A 265 -11.65 -1.92 -22.21
C VAL A 265 -11.29 -0.77 -21.28
N ILE A 266 -10.20 -0.91 -20.56
CA ILE A 266 -9.57 0.18 -19.81
C ILE A 266 -8.50 0.80 -20.71
N SER A 267 -8.49 2.13 -20.79
CA SER A 267 -7.55 2.90 -21.62
C SER A 267 -6.23 3.15 -20.91
N GLY A 268 -6.26 3.32 -19.59
CA GLY A 268 -5.06 3.53 -18.78
C GLY A 268 -5.32 3.36 -17.30
N LEU A 269 -4.29 2.92 -16.60
CA LEU A 269 -4.30 2.69 -15.15
C LEU A 269 -3.19 3.46 -14.45
N SER A 270 -3.51 4.01 -13.30
CA SER A 270 -2.51 4.38 -12.31
C SER A 270 -2.27 3.21 -11.35
N VAL A 271 -1.02 2.83 -11.18
CA VAL A 271 -0.60 1.67 -10.37
C VAL A 271 0.42 2.07 -9.31
N THR A 272 0.44 1.31 -8.22
CA THR A 272 1.36 1.46 -7.08
C THR A 272 2.24 0.23 -6.95
N ASP A 273 3.43 0.38 -6.35
CA ASP A 273 4.27 -0.74 -5.98
C ASP A 273 3.86 -1.28 -4.60
N ASP A 274 2.82 -2.11 -4.60
CA ASP A 274 2.25 -2.68 -3.38
C ASP A 274 3.22 -3.65 -2.69
N PHE A 275 4.06 -4.36 -3.45
CA PHE A 275 5.10 -5.23 -2.90
C PHE A 275 6.12 -4.43 -2.08
N SER A 276 6.67 -3.36 -2.66
CA SER A 276 7.60 -2.49 -1.94
C SER A 276 6.95 -1.80 -0.75
N THR A 277 5.66 -1.44 -0.85
CA THR A 277 4.89 -0.88 0.27
C THR A 277 4.85 -1.86 1.44
N GLY A 278 4.51 -3.13 1.19
CA GLY A 278 4.49 -4.18 2.22
C GLY A 278 5.87 -4.44 2.82
N TYR A 279 6.89 -4.62 1.98
CA TYR A 279 8.27 -4.86 2.40
C TYR A 279 8.81 -3.72 3.29
N LEU A 280 8.66 -2.48 2.84
CA LEU A 280 9.16 -1.32 3.57
C LEU A 280 8.41 -1.08 4.88
N SER A 281 7.12 -1.40 4.94
CA SER A 281 6.34 -1.28 6.18
C SER A 281 6.88 -2.19 7.28
N VAL A 282 7.17 -3.47 6.97
CA VAL A 282 7.80 -4.39 7.91
C VAL A 282 9.22 -3.94 8.26
N ARG A 283 9.99 -3.50 7.26
CA ARG A 283 11.34 -2.99 7.48
C ARG A 283 11.35 -1.82 8.45
N ARG A 284 10.43 -0.84 8.31
CA ARG A 284 10.32 0.29 9.26
C ARG A 284 9.96 -0.18 10.67
N ALA A 285 9.02 -1.12 10.79
CA ALA A 285 8.66 -1.70 12.09
C ALA A 285 9.88 -2.36 12.77
N VAL A 286 10.66 -3.17 12.05
CA VAL A 286 11.86 -3.83 12.58
C VAL A 286 12.97 -2.83 12.91
N GLU A 287 13.22 -1.83 12.08
CA GLU A 287 14.19 -0.76 12.36
C GLU A 287 13.87 -0.05 13.68
N ILE A 288 12.58 0.28 13.91
CA ILE A 288 12.11 0.89 15.15
C ILE A 288 12.34 -0.04 16.35
N LEU A 289 11.92 -1.31 16.24
CA LEU A 289 12.04 -2.29 17.32
C LEU A 289 13.48 -2.64 17.68
N SER A 290 14.38 -2.55 16.70
CA SER A 290 15.83 -2.80 16.89
C SER A 290 16.61 -1.55 17.26
N ASN A 291 15.93 -0.41 17.50
CA ASN A 291 16.55 0.90 17.78
C ASN A 291 17.54 1.35 16.69
N GLN A 292 17.27 0.98 15.44
CA GLN A 292 18.01 1.48 14.29
C GLN A 292 17.43 2.82 13.83
N LYS A 293 18.25 3.57 13.08
CA LYS A 293 17.76 4.80 12.46
C LYS A 293 16.72 4.43 11.39
N THR A 294 15.52 4.92 11.52
CA THR A 294 14.44 4.76 10.52
C THR A 294 14.12 6.08 9.84
N GLU A 295 13.57 6.02 8.63
CA GLU A 295 12.97 7.17 7.97
C GLU A 295 11.54 7.35 8.50
N GLU A 296 11.22 8.57 8.93
CA GLU A 296 9.88 8.90 9.44
C GLU A 296 8.80 8.80 8.35
N ALA A 297 9.15 9.11 7.10
CA ALA A 297 8.26 9.01 5.96
C ALA A 297 9.00 8.47 4.74
N THR A 298 8.40 7.48 4.10
CA THR A 298 8.86 6.93 2.82
C THR A 298 7.72 7.09 1.82
N VAL A 299 7.98 7.86 0.75
CA VAL A 299 7.00 8.07 -0.32
C VAL A 299 7.47 7.27 -1.54
N LEU A 300 6.63 6.36 -1.99
CA LEU A 300 6.84 5.54 -3.17
C LEU A 300 6.27 6.22 -4.41
N GLU A 301 6.90 5.98 -5.54
CA GLU A 301 6.42 6.44 -6.83
C GLU A 301 5.17 5.68 -7.27
N SER A 302 4.32 6.34 -8.02
CA SER A 302 3.20 5.74 -8.75
C SER A 302 3.47 5.81 -10.25
N TYR A 303 2.91 4.88 -10.99
CA TYR A 303 3.13 4.77 -12.42
C TYR A 303 1.80 4.84 -13.15
N TYR A 304 1.82 5.44 -14.34
CA TYR A 304 0.71 5.36 -15.29
C TYR A 304 1.08 4.31 -16.35
N ILE A 305 0.22 3.35 -16.56
CA ILE A 305 0.43 2.26 -17.52
C ILE A 305 -0.72 2.17 -18.52
N ARG A 306 -0.36 1.77 -19.74
CA ARG A 306 -1.26 1.40 -20.82
C ARG A 306 -1.07 -0.06 -21.18
N LYS A 307 -1.85 -0.55 -22.12
CA LYS A 307 -1.76 -1.93 -22.61
C LYS A 307 -0.35 -2.33 -23.05
N GLU A 308 0.35 -1.46 -23.77
CA GLU A 308 1.72 -1.69 -24.24
C GLU A 308 2.73 -1.88 -23.11
N ASP A 309 2.50 -1.29 -21.97
CA ASP A 309 3.37 -1.31 -20.79
C ASP A 309 3.31 -2.62 -20.01
N LEU A 310 2.20 -3.38 -20.14
CA LEU A 310 1.97 -4.62 -19.38
C LEU A 310 3.07 -5.69 -19.58
N ARG A 311 3.77 -5.65 -20.70
CA ARG A 311 4.84 -6.59 -21.06
C ARG A 311 6.22 -5.97 -20.95
N SER A 312 6.32 -4.77 -20.42
CA SER A 312 7.60 -4.13 -20.15
C SER A 312 8.28 -4.81 -18.96
N PRO A 313 9.58 -5.17 -19.06
CA PRO A 313 10.32 -5.74 -17.94
C PRO A 313 10.35 -4.87 -16.67
N GLU A 314 10.15 -3.57 -16.83
CA GLU A 314 10.07 -2.60 -15.74
C GLU A 314 8.82 -2.81 -14.89
N PHE A 315 7.67 -3.01 -15.54
CA PHE A 315 6.39 -3.18 -14.85
C PHE A 315 6.06 -4.64 -14.51
N GLU A 316 6.62 -5.60 -15.25
CA GLU A 316 6.34 -7.02 -15.02
C GLU A 316 6.66 -7.45 -13.58
N LYS A 317 7.81 -7.05 -13.05
CA LYS A 317 8.21 -7.37 -11.68
C LYS A 317 7.35 -6.73 -10.61
N MET A 318 6.87 -5.50 -10.88
CA MET A 318 6.03 -4.74 -9.96
C MET A 318 4.59 -5.26 -9.95
N LEU A 319 4.03 -5.52 -11.15
CA LEU A 319 2.65 -5.97 -11.30
C LEU A 319 2.48 -7.46 -10.95
N TYR A 320 3.52 -8.26 -11.19
CA TYR A 320 3.54 -9.71 -10.95
C TYR A 320 4.77 -10.11 -10.14
N PRO A 321 4.90 -9.66 -8.89
CA PRO A 321 6.06 -10.01 -8.06
C PRO A 321 6.11 -11.54 -7.86
N ILE A 322 7.28 -12.12 -8.18
CA ILE A 322 7.55 -13.55 -7.97
C ILE A 322 7.88 -13.74 -6.48
N GLU A 323 7.41 -14.83 -5.90
CA GLU A 323 7.67 -15.24 -4.51
C GLU A 323 9.16 -15.42 -4.19
#